data_39b207ea0b42897e1431a6e636311747
#
_entry.id   39b207ea0b42897e1431a6e636311747
#
_cell.length_a   1.000
_cell.length_b   1.000
_cell.length_c   1.000
_cell.angle_alpha   90.00
_cell.angle_beta   90.00
_cell.angle_gamma   90.00
#
_symmetry.space_group_name_H-M   'P 1'
#
loop_
_entity.id
_entity.type
_entity.pdbx_description
1 polymer ?
#
loop_
_entity_poly.entity_id
_entity_poly.type
_entity_poly.pdbx_seq_one_letter_code
_entity_poly.pdbx_strand_id
1 'polypeptide(L)'
;MSFSKKISGKYIKTVPLRLNNGWSGRAVLFAPPGRNFSRTGWADCLAQPELLFEDVEKILKTEGRNCVAVKNLAIADNQLKVVIKRHHPEAGLRQFFRSFRPGRALRSFKTALKLLGCGIPAIAPLAALHQKRNLLTRQSIYITEYFENSSELYTFSSEQLSKVPASRFALKKEFSHQLAAILSALHKNGLWHRDSKASNFIVTKDTENKYRILLADMDGIKRYFLRRRSRQFRSLWQLAASTLPVSAINRTDYLRTFTAYCNLVGLELSQRRRLYRELANRVKKKQKTKVKCQNDKSKIKDFKEVLHFNM
;
A
#
# COMPACT_ATOMS: atom_id res chain seq x y z
N MET A 1 -16.71 10.15 20.57
CA MET A 1 -17.34 8.86 20.21
C MET A 1 -16.26 7.88 19.78
N SER A 2 -16.15 6.76 20.48
CA SER A 2 -15.20 5.68 20.19
C SER A 2 -15.76 4.82 19.04
N PHE A 3 -15.07 4.74 17.91
CA PHE A 3 -15.42 3.80 16.84
C PHE A 3 -14.77 2.45 17.14
N SER A 4 -15.58 1.48 17.56
CA SER A 4 -15.18 0.08 17.68
C SER A 4 -15.53 -0.65 16.39
N LYS A 5 -14.56 -1.27 15.70
CA LYS A 5 -14.79 -2.12 14.53
C LYS A 5 -14.22 -3.51 14.74
N LYS A 6 -15.01 -4.53 14.44
CA LYS A 6 -14.66 -5.94 14.54
C LYS A 6 -13.67 -6.31 13.42
N ILE A 7 -12.48 -6.81 13.75
CA ILE A 7 -11.51 -7.36 12.81
C ILE A 7 -11.26 -8.80 13.23
N SER A 8 -11.60 -9.75 12.38
CA SER A 8 -11.40 -11.19 12.65
C SER A 8 -11.82 -11.60 14.07
N GLY A 9 -12.97 -11.11 14.55
CA GLY A 9 -13.44 -11.35 15.90
C GLY A 9 -12.90 -10.41 16.97
N LYS A 10 -11.94 -9.53 16.69
CA LYS A 10 -11.37 -8.54 17.62
C LYS A 10 -11.80 -7.11 17.28
N TYR A 11 -12.03 -6.29 18.29
CA TYR A 11 -12.42 -4.89 18.13
C TYR A 11 -11.18 -3.98 18.16
N ILE A 12 -10.94 -3.17 17.13
CA ILE A 12 -9.98 -2.07 17.22
C ILE A 12 -10.67 -0.88 17.86
N LYS A 13 -10.33 -0.60 19.10
CA LYS A 13 -10.70 0.67 19.76
C LYS A 13 -9.73 1.75 19.34
N THR A 14 -10.24 2.93 19.01
CA THR A 14 -9.41 4.10 18.68
C THR A 14 -9.78 5.27 19.56
N VAL A 15 -8.78 6.08 19.93
CA VAL A 15 -8.96 7.30 20.71
C VAL A 15 -8.59 8.54 19.90
N PRO A 16 -9.28 9.66 20.12
CA PRO A 16 -8.84 10.95 19.61
C PRO A 16 -7.63 11.45 20.41
N LEU A 17 -6.70 12.05 19.69
CA LEU A 17 -5.54 12.74 20.26
C LEU A 17 -5.68 14.23 20.00
N ARG A 18 -5.39 15.06 21.01
CA ARG A 18 -5.21 16.50 20.91
C ARG A 18 -3.83 16.80 21.48
N LEU A 19 -2.97 17.36 20.69
CA LEU A 19 -1.58 17.65 21.01
C LEU A 19 -1.33 19.15 20.85
N ASN A 20 -0.16 19.61 21.26
CA ASN A 20 0.23 21.01 21.14
C ASN A 20 0.42 21.44 19.67
N ASN A 21 0.62 22.75 19.44
CA ASN A 21 0.98 23.35 18.15
C ASN A 21 0.02 23.01 17.00
N GLY A 22 -1.29 22.87 17.29
CA GLY A 22 -2.31 22.58 16.27
C GLY A 22 -2.33 21.14 15.76
N TRP A 23 -1.61 20.24 16.42
CA TRP A 23 -1.66 18.83 16.12
C TRP A 23 -2.88 18.13 16.73
N SER A 24 -3.49 17.29 15.94
CA SER A 24 -4.57 16.42 16.39
C SER A 24 -4.63 15.15 15.55
N GLY A 25 -5.28 14.12 16.07
CA GLY A 25 -5.32 12.85 15.34
C GLY A 25 -6.12 11.76 16.03
N ARG A 26 -5.77 10.53 15.70
CA ARG A 26 -6.33 9.31 16.29
C ARG A 26 -5.25 8.26 16.41
N ALA A 27 -5.33 7.45 17.46
CA ALA A 27 -4.49 6.28 17.64
C ALA A 27 -5.34 5.06 18.04
N VAL A 28 -4.79 3.86 17.85
CA VAL A 28 -5.40 2.61 18.31
C VAL A 28 -5.09 2.38 19.79
N LEU A 29 -6.03 1.77 20.53
CA LEU A 29 -5.81 1.33 21.90
C LEU A 29 -5.40 -0.14 21.98
N PHE A 30 -5.53 -0.87 20.88
CA PHE A 30 -5.18 -2.27 20.80
C PHE A 30 -4.64 -2.60 19.41
N ALA A 31 -3.51 -3.29 19.37
CA ALA A 31 -2.96 -3.88 18.14
C ALA A 31 -2.61 -5.36 18.35
N PRO A 32 -2.89 -6.26 17.38
CA PRO A 32 -2.40 -7.63 17.42
C PRO A 32 -0.86 -7.68 17.36
N PRO A 33 -0.20 -8.66 17.97
CA PRO A 33 -0.72 -9.68 18.88
C PRO A 33 -0.79 -9.20 20.36
N GLY A 34 -1.99 -8.82 20.81
CA GLY A 34 -2.26 -8.62 22.25
C GLY A 34 -1.69 -7.34 22.88
N ARG A 35 -1.15 -6.39 22.11
CA ARG A 35 -0.57 -5.14 22.62
C ARG A 35 -1.67 -4.12 22.94
N ASN A 36 -1.67 -3.65 24.17
CA ASN A 36 -2.58 -2.62 24.65
C ASN A 36 -1.85 -1.28 24.78
N PHE A 37 -2.52 -0.21 24.42
CA PHE A 37 -2.01 1.16 24.52
C PHE A 37 -2.97 2.03 25.30
N SER A 38 -2.44 2.98 26.05
CA SER A 38 -3.23 4.02 26.72
C SER A 38 -3.30 5.29 25.87
N ARG A 39 -4.29 6.13 26.14
CA ARG A 39 -4.37 7.46 25.52
C ARG A 39 -3.22 8.35 25.97
N THR A 40 -2.85 8.27 27.23
CA THR A 40 -1.71 9.00 27.81
C THR A 40 -0.41 8.57 27.17
N GLY A 41 -0.10 7.26 27.12
CA GLY A 41 1.10 6.74 26.46
C GLY A 41 1.23 7.19 25.00
N TRP A 42 0.12 7.27 24.25
CA TRP A 42 0.15 7.86 22.91
C TRP A 42 0.38 9.38 22.94
N ALA A 43 -0.21 10.10 23.88
CA ALA A 43 -0.03 11.56 23.98
C ALA A 43 1.41 11.92 24.33
N ASP A 44 2.02 11.17 25.25
CA ASP A 44 3.42 11.36 25.67
C ASP A 44 4.39 11.01 24.53
N CYS A 45 4.21 9.85 23.90
CA CYS A 45 5.03 9.42 22.77
C CYS A 45 4.97 10.39 21.56
N LEU A 46 3.83 11.02 21.35
CA LEU A 46 3.55 11.91 20.22
C LEU A 46 3.48 13.39 20.66
N ALA A 47 4.03 13.76 21.81
CA ALA A 47 3.97 15.14 22.34
C ALA A 47 4.60 16.16 21.39
N GLN A 48 5.63 15.77 20.68
CA GLN A 48 6.36 16.57 19.69
C GLN A 48 6.43 15.84 18.35
N PRO A 49 5.36 15.86 17.53
CA PRO A 49 5.29 15.07 16.30
C PRO A 49 6.30 15.51 15.23
N GLU A 50 6.82 16.73 15.33
CA GLU A 50 7.88 17.25 14.45
C GLU A 50 9.16 16.43 14.57
N LEU A 51 9.52 16.00 15.78
CA LEU A 51 10.75 15.26 16.10
C LEU A 51 10.67 13.77 15.73
N LEU A 52 9.51 13.27 15.28
CA LEU A 52 9.38 11.86 14.88
C LEU A 52 10.32 11.44 13.76
N PHE A 53 10.80 12.40 12.96
CA PHE A 53 11.71 12.15 11.85
C PHE A 53 13.18 12.42 12.16
N GLU A 54 13.47 12.80 13.39
CA GLU A 54 14.82 12.78 13.94
C GLU A 54 15.14 11.38 14.47
N ASP A 55 16.41 11.00 14.47
CA ASP A 55 16.90 9.69 14.97
C ASP A 55 16.12 8.48 14.43
N VAL A 56 15.83 8.49 13.14
CA VAL A 56 15.17 7.36 12.47
C VAL A 56 16.19 6.26 12.19
N GLU A 57 15.79 4.99 12.39
CA GLU A 57 16.65 3.84 12.14
C GLU A 57 16.99 3.71 10.64
N LYS A 58 16.01 3.97 9.77
CA LYS A 58 16.18 3.84 8.33
C LYS A 58 15.20 4.74 7.58
N ILE A 59 15.68 5.45 6.59
CA ILE A 59 14.85 6.14 5.61
C ILE A 59 14.53 5.17 4.47
N LEU A 60 13.25 4.89 4.25
CA LEU A 60 12.79 4.00 3.19
C LEU A 60 12.58 4.77 1.87
N LYS A 61 12.07 5.99 1.96
CA LYS A 61 11.79 6.83 0.80
C LYS A 61 11.73 8.31 1.17
N THR A 62 12.31 9.14 0.32
CA THR A 62 12.15 10.59 0.37
C THR A 62 11.68 11.09 -1.00
N GLU A 63 10.68 11.96 -1.03
CA GLU A 63 10.14 12.55 -2.26
C GLU A 63 9.70 13.99 -1.95
N GLY A 64 10.57 14.94 -2.26
CA GLY A 64 10.42 16.33 -1.85
C GLY A 64 10.34 16.45 -0.31
N ARG A 65 9.23 17.02 0.19
CA ARG A 65 8.98 17.12 1.64
C ARG A 65 8.31 15.87 2.26
N ASN A 66 7.94 14.88 1.45
CA ASN A 66 7.37 13.64 1.95
C ASN A 66 8.51 12.68 2.33
N CYS A 67 8.36 12.01 3.46
CA CYS A 67 9.35 11.06 3.96
C CYS A 67 8.65 9.82 4.50
N VAL A 68 9.25 8.67 4.26
CA VAL A 68 8.86 7.38 4.85
C VAL A 68 10.10 6.81 5.53
N ALA A 69 10.00 6.56 6.81
CA ALA A 69 11.10 6.07 7.62
C ALA A 69 10.65 4.99 8.59
N VAL A 70 11.62 4.22 9.08
CA VAL A 70 11.45 3.24 10.17
C VAL A 70 11.99 3.87 11.44
N LYS A 71 11.23 3.75 12.53
CA LYS A 71 11.60 4.26 13.86
C LYS A 71 11.11 3.31 14.94
N ASN A 72 11.85 3.24 16.03
CA ASN A 72 11.40 2.61 17.26
C ASN A 72 10.64 3.65 18.10
N LEU A 73 9.42 3.34 18.51
CA LEU A 73 8.62 4.16 19.38
C LEU A 73 8.38 3.47 20.70
N ALA A 74 8.61 4.20 21.80
CA ALA A 74 8.20 3.81 23.13
C ALA A 74 6.79 4.36 23.43
N ILE A 75 5.83 3.48 23.64
CA ILE A 75 4.45 3.86 23.94
C ILE A 75 4.08 3.19 25.26
N ALA A 76 4.17 3.93 26.36
CA ALA A 76 4.18 3.38 27.72
C ALA A 76 5.21 2.23 27.78
N ASP A 77 4.83 1.05 28.26
CA ASP A 77 5.73 -0.11 28.41
C ASP A 77 6.00 -0.88 27.11
N ASN A 78 5.44 -0.43 25.98
CA ASN A 78 5.60 -1.12 24.70
C ASN A 78 6.66 -0.45 23.84
N GLN A 79 7.67 -1.20 23.45
CA GLN A 79 8.60 -0.83 22.38
C GLN A 79 8.08 -1.34 21.04
N LEU A 80 7.94 -0.45 20.07
CA LEU A 80 7.37 -0.77 18.76
C LEU A 80 8.23 -0.24 17.63
N LYS A 81 8.61 -1.15 16.74
CA LYS A 81 9.18 -0.76 15.45
C LYS A 81 8.05 -0.41 14.50
N VAL A 82 8.09 0.79 13.95
CA VAL A 82 7.01 1.36 13.16
C VAL A 82 7.51 1.96 11.85
N VAL A 83 6.62 2.04 10.85
CA VAL A 83 6.82 2.87 9.67
C VAL A 83 6.07 4.18 9.88
N ILE A 84 6.82 5.28 9.83
CA ILE A 84 6.27 6.64 9.89
C ILE A 84 6.29 7.25 8.48
N LYS A 85 5.17 7.85 8.08
CA LYS A 85 5.01 8.46 6.76
C LYS A 85 4.52 9.89 6.89
N ARG A 86 5.38 10.85 6.57
CA ARG A 86 5.06 12.29 6.57
C ARG A 86 4.56 12.71 5.19
N HIS A 87 3.46 13.44 5.20
CA HIS A 87 2.88 14.02 4.01
C HIS A 87 2.74 15.52 4.17
N HIS A 88 3.26 16.26 3.22
CA HIS A 88 2.98 17.67 3.03
C HIS A 88 1.93 17.85 1.91
N PRO A 89 1.01 18.81 2.03
CA PRO A 89 0.12 19.15 0.94
C PRO A 89 0.92 19.75 -0.22
N GLU A 90 0.50 19.43 -1.44
CA GLU A 90 1.00 20.09 -2.64
C GLU A 90 0.55 21.55 -2.65
N ALA A 91 1.41 22.48 -3.04
CA ALA A 91 1.06 23.91 -3.16
C ALA A 91 0.04 24.15 -4.30
N GLY A 92 -0.80 25.21 -4.17
CA GLY A 92 -1.70 25.67 -5.22
C GLY A 92 -3.19 25.69 -4.84
N LEU A 93 -4.05 26.21 -5.73
CA LEU A 93 -5.50 26.37 -5.54
C LEU A 93 -6.21 25.07 -5.12
N ARG A 94 -5.74 23.91 -5.60
CA ARG A 94 -6.26 22.60 -5.18
C ARG A 94 -6.03 22.31 -3.71
N GLN A 95 -5.04 22.93 -3.08
CA GLN A 95 -4.77 22.81 -1.64
C GLN A 95 -5.89 23.47 -0.83
N PHE A 96 -6.36 24.64 -1.25
CA PHE A 96 -7.43 25.35 -0.56
C PHE A 96 -8.70 24.50 -0.44
N PHE A 97 -9.17 23.92 -1.53
CA PHE A 97 -10.35 23.03 -1.51
C PHE A 97 -10.12 21.70 -0.79
N ARG A 98 -8.87 21.21 -0.71
CA ARG A 98 -8.53 20.01 0.04
C ARG A 98 -8.35 20.23 1.54
N SER A 99 -8.11 21.46 1.96
CA SER A 99 -7.84 21.82 3.36
C SER A 99 -9.04 21.60 4.27
N PHE A 100 -10.24 21.69 3.72
CA PHE A 100 -11.49 21.38 4.45
C PHE A 100 -11.71 19.88 4.65
N ARG A 101 -10.92 19.02 4.01
CA ARG A 101 -11.03 17.58 4.16
C ARG A 101 -10.07 17.07 5.23
N PRO A 102 -10.38 15.94 5.90
CA PRO A 102 -9.44 15.29 6.80
C PRO A 102 -8.09 15.07 6.14
N GLY A 103 -7.00 15.29 6.87
CA GLY A 103 -5.64 15.10 6.39
C GLY A 103 -5.43 13.72 5.74
N ARG A 104 -4.44 13.61 4.87
CA ARG A 104 -4.14 12.38 4.11
C ARG A 104 -3.93 11.19 5.05
N ALA A 105 -3.18 11.38 6.16
CA ALA A 105 -2.93 10.36 7.16
C ALA A 105 -4.22 9.83 7.80
N LEU A 106 -5.15 10.72 8.22
CA LEU A 106 -6.42 10.30 8.81
C LEU A 106 -7.32 9.54 7.83
N ARG A 107 -7.28 9.90 6.55
CA ARG A 107 -8.01 9.14 5.52
C ARG A 107 -7.44 7.75 5.35
N SER A 108 -6.10 7.62 5.29
CA SER A 108 -5.40 6.33 5.22
C SER A 108 -5.70 5.47 6.43
N PHE A 109 -5.66 6.05 7.64
CA PHE A 109 -5.99 5.39 8.89
C PHE A 109 -7.43 4.81 8.88
N LYS A 110 -8.42 5.66 8.56
CA LYS A 110 -9.83 5.22 8.46
C LYS A 110 -10.02 4.15 7.39
N THR A 111 -9.30 4.25 6.27
CA THR A 111 -9.36 3.28 5.18
C THR A 111 -8.78 1.94 5.62
N ALA A 112 -7.60 1.93 6.26
CA ALA A 112 -6.99 0.71 6.79
C ALA A 112 -7.92 0.00 7.80
N LEU A 113 -8.48 0.73 8.77
CA LEU A 113 -9.45 0.18 9.71
C LEU A 113 -10.68 -0.42 9.02
N LYS A 114 -11.15 0.25 7.96
CA LYS A 114 -12.28 -0.27 7.16
C LYS A 114 -11.91 -1.56 6.44
N LEU A 115 -10.73 -1.65 5.80
CA LEU A 115 -10.26 -2.85 5.11
C LEU A 115 -10.16 -4.02 6.07
N LEU A 116 -9.47 -3.82 7.19
CA LEU A 116 -9.33 -4.81 8.24
C LEU A 116 -10.71 -5.25 8.78
N GLY A 117 -11.64 -4.31 8.97
CA GLY A 117 -13.02 -4.63 9.38
C GLY A 117 -13.84 -5.37 8.34
N CYS A 118 -13.40 -5.38 7.06
CA CYS A 118 -13.97 -6.19 5.99
C CYS A 118 -13.20 -7.51 5.79
N GLY A 119 -12.26 -7.86 6.67
CA GLY A 119 -11.42 -9.06 6.52
C GLY A 119 -10.40 -8.97 5.39
N ILE A 120 -10.11 -7.77 4.87
CA ILE A 120 -9.11 -7.59 3.81
C ILE A 120 -7.74 -7.42 4.46
N PRO A 121 -6.76 -8.30 4.16
CA PRO A 121 -5.42 -8.21 4.71
C PRO A 121 -4.76 -6.88 4.31
N ALA A 122 -4.46 -6.06 5.30
CA ALA A 122 -3.83 -4.75 5.11
C ALA A 122 -2.91 -4.45 6.28
N ILE A 123 -1.89 -3.62 6.04
CA ILE A 123 -1.00 -3.17 7.11
C ILE A 123 -1.81 -2.45 8.19
N ALA A 124 -1.64 -2.87 9.45
CA ALA A 124 -2.37 -2.33 10.57
C ALA A 124 -1.96 -0.86 10.83
N PRO A 125 -2.93 0.06 10.92
CA PRO A 125 -2.65 1.43 11.31
C PRO A 125 -2.50 1.52 12.81
N LEU A 126 -1.52 2.27 13.29
CA LEU A 126 -1.28 2.53 14.72
C LEU A 126 -1.75 3.93 15.12
N ALA A 127 -1.31 4.96 14.39
CA ALA A 127 -1.77 6.32 14.63
C ALA A 127 -1.81 7.15 13.34
N ALA A 128 -2.58 8.23 13.36
CA ALA A 128 -2.58 9.23 12.31
C ALA A 128 -2.77 10.62 12.91
N LEU A 129 -1.89 11.52 12.56
CA LEU A 129 -1.86 12.89 13.01
C LEU A 129 -2.00 13.85 11.83
N HIS A 130 -2.51 15.04 12.10
CA HIS A 130 -2.45 16.17 11.18
C HIS A 130 -2.25 17.45 11.96
N GLN A 131 -1.48 18.35 11.40
CA GLN A 131 -1.28 19.70 11.92
C GLN A 131 -2.13 20.65 11.11
N LYS A 132 -2.92 21.47 11.82
CA LYS A 132 -3.71 22.56 11.23
C LYS A 132 -3.22 23.91 11.74
N ARG A 133 -3.11 24.85 10.81
CA ARG A 133 -2.92 26.28 11.12
C ARG A 133 -3.90 27.07 10.26
N ASN A 134 -4.70 27.92 10.89
CA ASN A 134 -5.76 28.69 10.22
C ASN A 134 -6.66 27.82 9.34
N LEU A 135 -7.22 26.74 9.89
CA LEU A 135 -8.05 25.73 9.21
C LEU A 135 -7.35 24.93 8.11
N LEU A 136 -6.14 25.30 7.70
CA LEU A 136 -5.38 24.61 6.64
C LEU A 136 -4.52 23.49 7.20
N THR A 137 -4.57 22.32 6.59
CA THR A 137 -3.65 21.22 6.90
C THR A 137 -2.26 21.55 6.38
N ARG A 138 -1.27 21.67 7.28
CA ARG A 138 0.14 21.93 6.97
C ARG A 138 0.91 20.66 6.66
N GLN A 139 0.70 19.64 7.48
CA GLN A 139 1.31 18.34 7.30
C GLN A 139 0.46 17.26 7.98
N SER A 140 0.73 16.01 7.66
CA SER A 140 0.11 14.87 8.33
C SER A 140 1.09 13.70 8.42
N ILE A 141 1.00 12.95 9.51
CA ILE A 141 1.85 11.81 9.82
C ILE A 141 0.97 10.57 9.97
N TYR A 142 1.34 9.51 9.26
CA TYR A 142 0.70 8.22 9.33
C TYR A 142 1.67 7.19 9.88
N ILE A 143 1.29 6.51 10.94
CA ILE A 143 2.11 5.52 11.66
C ILE A 143 1.47 4.16 11.49
N THR A 144 2.26 3.20 11.04
CA THR A 144 1.84 1.81 10.84
C THR A 144 2.84 0.86 11.47
N GLU A 145 2.41 -0.36 11.71
CA GLU A 145 3.31 -1.43 12.14
C GLU A 145 4.39 -1.69 11.08
N TYR A 146 5.61 -1.95 11.56
CA TYR A 146 6.71 -2.46 10.73
C TYR A 146 6.78 -3.97 10.89
N PHE A 147 6.98 -4.68 9.80
CA PHE A 147 7.17 -6.12 9.80
C PHE A 147 8.63 -6.42 9.46
N GLU A 148 9.35 -7.01 10.42
CA GLU A 148 10.69 -7.51 10.17
C GLU A 148 10.66 -8.59 9.09
N ASN A 149 11.74 -8.69 8.31
CA ASN A 149 11.85 -9.65 7.20
C ASN A 149 10.72 -9.56 6.18
N SER A 150 10.08 -8.39 6.07
CA SER A 150 9.11 -8.11 5.02
C SER A 150 9.74 -7.42 3.83
N SER A 151 9.15 -7.61 2.67
CA SER A 151 9.56 -6.91 1.45
C SER A 151 8.35 -6.60 0.56
N GLU A 152 8.50 -5.64 -0.33
CA GLU A 152 7.50 -5.42 -1.37
C GLU A 152 7.37 -6.68 -2.25
N LEU A 153 6.15 -7.00 -2.68
CA LEU A 153 5.91 -8.18 -3.55
C LEU A 153 6.76 -8.13 -4.83
N TYR A 154 7.05 -6.93 -5.35
CA TYR A 154 7.94 -6.76 -6.50
C TYR A 154 9.35 -7.26 -6.17
N THR A 155 9.95 -6.75 -5.11
CA THR A 155 11.30 -7.10 -4.64
C THR A 155 11.38 -8.58 -4.26
N PHE A 156 10.39 -9.07 -3.49
CA PHE A 156 10.31 -10.48 -3.14
C PHE A 156 10.29 -11.39 -4.37
N SER A 157 9.48 -11.02 -5.37
CA SER A 157 9.36 -11.83 -6.58
C SER A 157 10.60 -11.79 -7.45
N SER A 158 11.32 -10.67 -7.50
CA SER A 158 12.53 -10.52 -8.32
C SER A 158 13.78 -11.14 -7.68
N GLU A 159 13.89 -11.07 -6.35
CA GLU A 159 15.14 -11.43 -5.65
C GLU A 159 15.05 -12.73 -4.86
N GLN A 160 13.90 -13.01 -4.25
CA GLN A 160 13.76 -14.14 -3.33
C GLN A 160 13.04 -15.33 -3.97
N LEU A 161 11.99 -15.10 -4.78
CA LEU A 161 11.22 -16.17 -5.38
C LEU A 161 12.06 -17.05 -6.33
N SER A 162 13.11 -16.52 -6.93
CA SER A 162 14.05 -17.26 -7.75
C SER A 162 14.94 -18.21 -6.94
N LYS A 163 15.19 -17.92 -5.68
CA LYS A 163 16.10 -18.65 -4.77
C LYS A 163 15.43 -19.82 -4.04
N VAL A 164 14.12 -20.04 -4.21
CA VAL A 164 13.34 -21.08 -3.51
C VAL A 164 12.89 -22.16 -4.50
N PRO A 165 13.74 -23.13 -4.90
CA PRO A 165 13.44 -24.03 -6.03
C PRO A 165 12.29 -25.00 -5.76
N ALA A 166 12.33 -25.76 -4.66
CA ALA A 166 11.41 -26.85 -4.39
C ALA A 166 9.97 -26.40 -4.06
N SER A 167 9.81 -25.30 -3.35
CA SER A 167 8.50 -24.76 -2.94
C SER A 167 7.97 -23.65 -3.86
N ARG A 168 8.72 -23.28 -4.90
CA ARG A 168 8.38 -22.16 -5.80
C ARG A 168 6.99 -22.26 -6.40
N PHE A 169 6.61 -23.42 -6.86
CA PHE A 169 5.29 -23.63 -7.47
C PHE A 169 4.16 -23.46 -6.45
N ALA A 170 4.27 -24.09 -5.27
CA ALA A 170 3.29 -23.98 -4.20
C ALA A 170 3.15 -22.53 -3.72
N LEU A 171 4.27 -21.83 -3.52
CA LEU A 171 4.30 -20.44 -3.09
C LEU A 171 3.68 -19.48 -4.14
N LYS A 172 3.97 -19.68 -5.43
CA LYS A 172 3.33 -18.92 -6.52
C LYS A 172 1.82 -19.17 -6.58
N LYS A 173 1.39 -20.41 -6.38
CA LYS A 173 -0.04 -20.77 -6.30
C LYS A 173 -0.69 -20.03 -5.13
N GLU A 174 -0.07 -20.07 -3.97
CA GLU A 174 -0.57 -19.41 -2.77
C GLU A 174 -0.64 -17.88 -2.97
N PHE A 175 0.38 -17.23 -3.50
CA PHE A 175 0.38 -15.79 -3.80
C PHE A 175 -0.69 -15.41 -4.82
N SER A 176 -0.89 -16.24 -5.84
CA SER A 176 -1.95 -16.04 -6.83
C SER A 176 -3.33 -16.03 -6.17
N HIS A 177 -3.58 -16.94 -5.24
CA HIS A 177 -4.84 -17.02 -4.48
C HIS A 177 -5.00 -15.84 -3.52
N GLN A 178 -3.96 -15.47 -2.77
CA GLN A 178 -4.00 -14.32 -1.85
C GLN A 178 -4.25 -13.01 -2.58
N LEU A 179 -3.55 -12.74 -3.69
CA LEU A 179 -3.75 -11.54 -4.51
C LEU A 179 -5.17 -11.48 -5.10
N ALA A 180 -5.66 -12.60 -5.62
CA ALA A 180 -7.02 -12.71 -6.12
C ALA A 180 -8.05 -12.46 -5.01
N ALA A 181 -7.83 -13.00 -3.82
CA ALA A 181 -8.70 -12.80 -2.66
C ALA A 181 -8.73 -11.32 -2.23
N ILE A 182 -7.57 -10.66 -2.11
CA ILE A 182 -7.49 -9.24 -1.75
C ILE A 182 -8.24 -8.38 -2.77
N LEU A 183 -7.96 -8.55 -4.08
CA LEU A 183 -8.60 -7.75 -5.13
C LEU A 183 -10.11 -8.01 -5.22
N SER A 184 -10.54 -9.28 -5.11
CA SER A 184 -11.96 -9.62 -5.14
C SER A 184 -12.70 -9.05 -3.93
N ALA A 185 -12.11 -9.12 -2.74
CA ALA A 185 -12.68 -8.57 -1.52
C ALA A 185 -12.81 -7.04 -1.59
N LEU A 186 -11.79 -6.32 -2.10
CA LEU A 186 -11.89 -4.89 -2.39
C LEU A 186 -13.08 -4.60 -3.30
N HIS A 187 -13.16 -5.31 -4.43
CA HIS A 187 -14.18 -5.07 -5.44
C HIS A 187 -15.60 -5.42 -4.98
N LYS A 188 -15.78 -6.48 -4.20
CA LYS A 188 -17.05 -6.82 -3.57
C LYS A 188 -17.53 -5.75 -2.59
N ASN A 189 -16.60 -5.11 -1.88
CA ASN A 189 -16.90 -4.01 -0.94
C ASN A 189 -17.02 -2.63 -1.62
N GLY A 190 -17.11 -2.55 -2.94
CA GLY A 190 -17.21 -1.29 -3.68
C GLY A 190 -15.95 -0.43 -3.60
N LEU A 191 -14.80 -1.05 -3.34
CA LEU A 191 -13.50 -0.41 -3.25
C LEU A 191 -12.61 -0.83 -4.41
N TRP A 192 -11.63 -0.01 -4.75
CA TRP A 192 -10.60 -0.35 -5.72
C TRP A 192 -9.31 0.39 -5.37
N HIS A 193 -8.20 -0.17 -5.74
CA HIS A 193 -6.90 0.47 -5.57
C HIS A 193 -6.51 1.23 -6.84
N ARG A 194 -6.31 2.56 -6.72
CA ARG A 194 -5.97 3.42 -7.86
C ARG A 194 -4.63 3.07 -8.50
N ASP A 195 -3.69 2.56 -7.71
CA ASP A 195 -2.33 2.19 -8.10
C ASP A 195 -1.99 0.81 -7.50
N SER A 196 -2.66 -0.25 -7.97
CA SER A 196 -2.50 -1.63 -7.47
C SER A 196 -1.27 -2.33 -8.06
N LYS A 197 -0.12 -1.67 -8.06
CA LYS A 197 1.15 -2.26 -8.48
C LYS A 197 1.75 -3.14 -7.38
N ALA A 198 2.63 -4.07 -7.77
CA ALA A 198 3.23 -5.05 -6.86
C ALA A 198 3.98 -4.42 -5.67
N SER A 199 4.56 -3.23 -5.83
CA SER A 199 5.20 -2.50 -4.72
C SER A 199 4.23 -1.99 -3.64
N ASN A 200 2.92 -2.06 -3.87
CA ASN A 200 1.90 -1.71 -2.88
C ASN A 200 1.32 -2.94 -2.16
N PHE A 201 1.95 -4.09 -2.31
CA PHE A 201 1.68 -5.31 -1.56
C PHE A 201 2.96 -5.72 -0.83
N ILE A 202 2.85 -5.98 0.45
CA ILE A 202 3.97 -6.40 1.31
C ILE A 202 3.86 -7.89 1.58
N VAL A 203 4.94 -8.60 1.33
CA VAL A 203 5.10 -10.01 1.69
C VAL A 203 5.75 -10.06 3.06
N THR A 204 5.13 -10.76 3.98
CA THR A 204 5.63 -11.02 5.33
C THR A 204 5.33 -12.45 5.73
N LYS A 205 5.81 -12.90 6.88
CA LYS A 205 5.45 -14.18 7.46
C LYS A 205 4.53 -13.97 8.66
N ASP A 206 3.58 -14.88 8.84
CA ASP A 206 2.74 -14.92 10.03
C ASP A 206 3.43 -15.69 11.18
N THR A 207 2.72 -15.83 12.28
CA THR A 207 3.20 -16.56 13.48
C THR A 207 3.49 -18.04 13.23
N GLU A 208 2.91 -18.63 12.18
CA GLU A 208 3.17 -20.00 11.73
C GLU A 208 4.27 -20.08 10.67
N ASN A 209 5.03 -18.99 10.47
CA ASN A 209 6.09 -18.86 9.46
C ASN A 209 5.58 -19.01 8.00
N LYS A 210 4.28 -18.87 7.77
CA LYS A 210 3.66 -18.90 6.43
C LYS A 210 3.69 -17.51 5.79
N TYR A 211 3.97 -17.45 4.50
CA TYR A 211 3.96 -16.18 3.77
C TYR A 211 2.56 -15.61 3.63
N ARG A 212 2.42 -14.33 3.95
CA ARG A 212 1.19 -13.54 3.82
C ARG A 212 1.43 -12.30 2.99
N ILE A 213 0.43 -11.96 2.19
CA ILE A 213 0.42 -10.70 1.42
C ILE A 213 -0.51 -9.71 2.12
N LEU A 214 0.04 -8.55 2.45
CA LEU A 214 -0.69 -7.43 3.05
C LEU A 214 -0.77 -6.28 2.06
N LEU A 215 -1.93 -5.64 1.97
CA LEU A 215 -2.11 -4.43 1.18
C LEU A 215 -1.48 -3.24 1.91
N ALA A 216 -0.63 -2.50 1.21
CA ALA A 216 -0.04 -1.23 1.63
C ALA A 216 -0.70 -0.05 0.89
N ASP A 217 -0.21 1.17 1.12
CA ASP A 217 -0.67 2.43 0.51
C ASP A 217 -2.19 2.66 0.50
N MET A 218 -2.74 2.80 1.69
CA MET A 218 -4.18 3.02 1.91
C MET A 218 -4.73 4.25 1.19
N ASP A 219 -3.89 5.24 0.85
CA ASP A 219 -4.30 6.45 0.13
C ASP A 219 -4.73 6.16 -1.32
N GLY A 220 -4.20 5.08 -1.89
CA GLY A 220 -4.60 4.55 -3.19
C GLY A 220 -6.02 3.98 -3.23
N ILE A 221 -6.60 3.61 -2.08
CA ILE A 221 -7.93 2.99 -2.00
C ILE A 221 -9.02 4.04 -2.19
N LYS A 222 -9.93 3.77 -3.12
CA LYS A 222 -11.07 4.64 -3.44
C LYS A 222 -12.35 3.85 -3.51
N ARG A 223 -13.48 4.49 -3.17
CA ARG A 223 -14.82 3.96 -3.47
C ARG A 223 -15.16 4.25 -4.92
N TYR A 224 -15.92 3.36 -5.55
CA TYR A 224 -16.52 3.65 -6.84
C TYR A 224 -18.05 3.59 -6.71
N PHE A 225 -18.71 4.59 -7.32
CA PHE A 225 -20.16 4.62 -7.45
C PHE A 225 -20.57 4.21 -8.87
N LEU A 226 -19.79 4.66 -9.86
CA LEU A 226 -19.98 4.42 -11.28
C LEU A 226 -18.77 3.72 -11.90
N ARG A 227 -18.97 3.12 -13.08
CA ARG A 227 -17.90 2.46 -13.87
C ARG A 227 -17.16 1.35 -13.11
N ARG A 228 -17.91 0.51 -12.38
CA ARG A 228 -17.39 -0.59 -11.58
C ARG A 228 -16.41 -1.48 -12.35
N ARG A 229 -16.81 -1.95 -13.54
CA ARG A 229 -15.99 -2.84 -14.39
C ARG A 229 -14.64 -2.19 -14.78
N SER A 230 -14.64 -0.93 -15.21
CA SER A 230 -13.42 -0.22 -15.59
C SER A 230 -12.43 -0.08 -14.43
N ARG A 231 -12.92 0.12 -13.20
CA ARG A 231 -12.08 0.23 -12.00
C ARG A 231 -11.48 -1.12 -11.59
N GLN A 232 -12.29 -2.19 -11.63
CA GLN A 232 -11.85 -3.55 -11.40
C GLN A 232 -10.78 -3.96 -12.40
N PHE A 233 -11.05 -3.73 -13.69
CA PHE A 233 -10.09 -3.96 -14.76
C PHE A 233 -8.77 -3.24 -14.53
N ARG A 234 -8.82 -1.94 -14.15
CA ARG A 234 -7.62 -1.15 -13.89
C ARG A 234 -6.76 -1.74 -12.79
N SER A 235 -7.36 -2.22 -11.70
CA SER A 235 -6.63 -2.84 -10.59
C SER A 235 -5.90 -4.11 -11.04
N LEU A 236 -6.57 -5.01 -11.75
CA LEU A 236 -5.97 -6.24 -12.28
C LEU A 236 -4.83 -5.93 -13.27
N TRP A 237 -5.10 -4.99 -14.18
CA TRP A 237 -4.11 -4.60 -15.18
C TRP A 237 -2.86 -3.97 -14.57
N GLN A 238 -3.00 -3.10 -13.57
CA GLN A 238 -1.85 -2.46 -12.92
C GLN A 238 -0.98 -3.48 -12.19
N LEU A 239 -1.59 -4.46 -11.50
CA LEU A 239 -0.86 -5.55 -10.86
C LEU A 239 -0.08 -6.35 -11.89
N ALA A 240 -0.74 -6.86 -12.93
CA ALA A 240 -0.09 -7.62 -14.00
C ALA A 240 1.03 -6.81 -14.66
N ALA A 241 0.77 -5.55 -15.01
CA ALA A 241 1.74 -4.69 -15.69
C ALA A 241 2.96 -4.35 -14.84
N SER A 242 2.82 -4.31 -13.51
CA SER A 242 3.94 -4.01 -12.60
C SER A 242 4.88 -5.20 -12.41
N THR A 243 4.41 -6.42 -12.64
CA THR A 243 5.20 -7.65 -12.47
C THR A 243 5.81 -8.18 -13.78
N LEU A 244 5.49 -7.57 -14.92
CA LEU A 244 6.05 -7.97 -16.23
C LEU A 244 7.59 -8.04 -16.29
N PRO A 245 8.35 -7.16 -15.62
CA PRO A 245 9.82 -7.24 -15.63
C PRO A 245 10.38 -8.40 -14.81
N VAL A 246 9.57 -9.06 -13.98
CA VAL A 246 10.01 -10.10 -13.06
C VAL A 246 10.07 -11.45 -13.78
N SER A 247 11.27 -11.94 -14.06
CA SER A 247 11.50 -13.21 -14.78
C SER A 247 10.93 -14.43 -14.06
N ALA A 248 10.89 -14.39 -12.73
CA ALA A 248 10.32 -15.46 -11.92
C ALA A 248 8.79 -15.62 -12.09
N ILE A 249 8.07 -14.63 -12.63
CA ILE A 249 6.63 -14.66 -12.86
C ILE A 249 6.34 -14.92 -14.32
N ASN A 250 5.60 -15.98 -14.60
CA ASN A 250 5.28 -16.42 -15.95
C ASN A 250 3.78 -16.29 -16.29
N ARG A 251 3.43 -16.62 -17.54
CA ARG A 251 2.06 -16.55 -18.04
C ARG A 251 1.08 -17.40 -17.22
N THR A 252 1.50 -18.55 -16.72
CA THR A 252 0.67 -19.44 -15.90
C THR A 252 0.30 -18.78 -14.56
N ASP A 253 1.22 -18.01 -13.96
CA ASP A 253 0.97 -17.30 -12.71
C ASP A 253 -0.09 -16.20 -12.90
N TYR A 254 -0.05 -15.46 -14.03
CA TYR A 254 -1.10 -14.50 -14.39
C TYR A 254 -2.45 -15.16 -14.59
N LEU A 255 -2.49 -16.28 -15.33
CA LEU A 255 -3.72 -17.04 -15.58
C LEU A 255 -4.30 -17.58 -14.27
N ARG A 256 -3.46 -18.09 -13.38
CA ARG A 256 -3.87 -18.61 -12.07
C ARG A 256 -4.51 -17.52 -11.21
N THR A 257 -3.85 -16.36 -11.11
CA THR A 257 -4.38 -15.19 -10.38
C THR A 257 -5.69 -14.71 -10.98
N PHE A 258 -5.77 -14.61 -12.31
CA PHE A 258 -6.96 -14.20 -13.03
C PHE A 258 -8.13 -15.17 -12.84
N THR A 259 -7.88 -16.47 -12.97
CA THR A 259 -8.91 -17.51 -12.80
C THR A 259 -9.43 -17.53 -11.36
N ALA A 260 -8.53 -17.48 -10.37
CA ALA A 260 -8.90 -17.39 -8.98
C ALA A 260 -9.77 -16.14 -8.70
N TYR A 261 -9.38 -14.98 -9.23
CA TYR A 261 -10.17 -13.76 -9.12
C TYR A 261 -11.57 -13.91 -9.75
N CYS A 262 -11.66 -14.44 -10.98
CA CYS A 262 -12.93 -14.64 -11.68
C CYS A 262 -13.88 -15.58 -10.92
N ASN A 263 -13.34 -16.64 -10.33
CA ASN A 263 -14.10 -17.55 -9.48
C ASN A 263 -14.65 -16.84 -8.24
N LEU A 264 -13.78 -16.08 -7.55
CA LEU A 264 -14.16 -15.36 -6.34
C LEU A 264 -15.23 -14.27 -6.59
N VAL A 265 -15.21 -13.59 -7.74
CA VAL A 265 -16.23 -12.57 -8.08
C VAL A 265 -17.46 -13.14 -8.81
N GLY A 266 -17.47 -14.44 -9.13
CA GLY A 266 -18.59 -15.11 -9.78
C GLY A 266 -18.78 -14.72 -11.25
N LEU A 267 -17.69 -14.49 -12.02
CA LEU A 267 -17.82 -14.19 -13.44
C LEU A 267 -18.13 -15.44 -14.26
N GLU A 268 -19.06 -15.33 -15.20
CA GLU A 268 -19.38 -16.36 -16.20
C GLU A 268 -18.28 -16.49 -17.28
N LEU A 269 -18.23 -17.60 -17.99
CA LEU A 269 -17.21 -17.90 -18.98
C LEU A 269 -17.09 -16.83 -20.09
N SER A 270 -18.22 -16.34 -20.59
CA SER A 270 -18.27 -15.26 -21.59
C SER A 270 -17.62 -13.98 -21.10
N GLN A 271 -17.93 -13.59 -19.84
CA GLN A 271 -17.36 -12.42 -19.18
C GLN A 271 -15.86 -12.59 -18.92
N ARG A 272 -15.42 -13.80 -18.50
CA ARG A 272 -13.99 -14.13 -18.31
C ARG A 272 -13.22 -13.98 -19.59
N ARG A 273 -13.71 -14.57 -20.70
CA ARG A 273 -13.05 -14.50 -22.02
C ARG A 273 -12.91 -13.06 -22.51
N ARG A 274 -13.95 -12.23 -22.32
CA ARG A 274 -13.92 -10.81 -22.67
C ARG A 274 -12.89 -10.05 -21.82
N LEU A 275 -12.94 -10.21 -20.51
CA LEU A 275 -12.03 -9.54 -19.57
C LEU A 275 -10.57 -9.95 -19.82
N TYR A 276 -10.32 -11.24 -20.06
CA TYR A 276 -8.97 -11.73 -20.37
C TYR A 276 -8.40 -11.11 -21.66
N ARG A 277 -9.19 -11.10 -22.75
CA ARG A 277 -8.77 -10.48 -24.03
C ARG A 277 -8.40 -9.02 -23.86
N GLU A 278 -9.23 -8.27 -23.12
CA GLU A 278 -8.98 -6.86 -22.84
C GLU A 278 -7.69 -6.65 -22.03
N LEU A 279 -7.48 -7.45 -20.97
CA LEU A 279 -6.25 -7.42 -20.14
C LEU A 279 -5.02 -7.75 -20.98
N ALA A 280 -5.05 -8.84 -21.74
CA ALA A 280 -3.94 -9.29 -22.57
C ALA A 280 -3.54 -8.23 -23.61
N ASN A 281 -4.53 -7.62 -24.28
CA ASN A 281 -4.28 -6.56 -25.27
C ASN A 281 -3.62 -5.33 -24.60
N ARG A 282 -4.07 -4.95 -23.44
CA ARG A 282 -3.51 -3.77 -22.74
C ARG A 282 -2.11 -4.02 -22.19
N VAL A 283 -1.84 -5.24 -21.72
CA VAL A 283 -0.49 -5.66 -21.30
C VAL A 283 0.47 -5.66 -22.50
N LYS A 284 0.09 -6.25 -23.63
CA LYS A 284 0.87 -6.23 -24.88
C LYS A 284 1.18 -4.80 -25.34
N LYS A 285 0.20 -3.90 -25.30
CA LYS A 285 0.41 -2.50 -25.67
C LYS A 285 1.45 -1.83 -24.78
N LYS A 286 1.42 -2.08 -23.47
CA LYS A 286 2.41 -1.52 -22.54
C LYS A 286 3.81 -2.09 -22.75
N GLN A 287 3.93 -3.37 -23.06
CA GLN A 287 5.22 -3.98 -23.40
C GLN A 287 5.84 -3.32 -24.63
N LYS A 288 5.06 -3.17 -25.73
CA LYS A 288 5.53 -2.51 -26.95
C LYS A 288 6.00 -1.07 -26.71
N THR A 289 5.25 -0.30 -25.89
CA THR A 289 5.63 1.08 -25.54
C THR A 289 6.95 1.12 -24.76
N LYS A 290 7.17 0.19 -23.82
CA LYS A 290 8.43 0.11 -23.06
C LYS A 290 9.62 -0.21 -23.95
N VAL A 291 9.49 -1.19 -24.83
CA VAL A 291 10.54 -1.56 -25.79
C VAL A 291 10.89 -0.38 -26.71
N LYS A 292 9.87 0.34 -27.21
CA LYS A 292 10.10 1.53 -28.03
C LYS A 292 10.86 2.64 -27.24
N CYS A 293 10.45 2.94 -26.02
CA CYS A 293 11.14 3.92 -25.17
C CYS A 293 12.57 3.50 -24.79
N GLN A 294 12.86 2.20 -24.67
CA GLN A 294 14.22 1.72 -24.41
C GLN A 294 15.10 1.85 -25.65
N ASN A 295 14.57 1.47 -26.81
CA ASN A 295 15.27 1.63 -28.09
C ASN A 295 15.50 3.12 -28.45
N ASP A 296 14.54 4.01 -28.15
CA ASP A 296 14.73 5.44 -28.36
C ASP A 296 15.79 6.02 -27.41
N LYS A 297 15.86 5.53 -26.17
CA LYS A 297 16.89 5.93 -25.19
C LYS A 297 18.28 5.41 -25.56
N SER A 298 18.41 4.18 -26.07
CA SER A 298 19.68 3.65 -26.56
C SER A 298 20.17 4.49 -27.75
N LYS A 299 19.31 4.75 -28.74
CA LYS A 299 19.64 5.61 -29.88
C LYS A 299 20.10 7.02 -29.49
N ILE A 300 19.45 7.62 -28.46
CA ILE A 300 19.84 8.94 -27.94
C ILE A 300 21.20 8.85 -27.22
N LYS A 301 21.48 7.75 -26.54
CA LYS A 301 22.79 7.54 -25.88
C LYS A 301 23.88 7.35 -26.91
N ASP A 302 23.64 6.51 -27.93
CA ASP A 302 24.57 6.29 -29.03
C ASP A 302 24.85 7.58 -29.80
N PHE A 303 23.83 8.43 -30.01
CA PHE A 303 23.99 9.75 -30.65
C PHE A 303 24.80 10.73 -29.82
N LYS A 304 24.71 10.68 -28.48
CA LYS A 304 25.52 11.51 -27.59
C LYS A 304 26.99 11.04 -27.54
N GLU A 305 27.23 9.74 -27.56
CA GLU A 305 28.59 9.19 -27.62
C GLU A 305 29.28 9.54 -28.94
N VAL A 306 28.56 9.53 -30.06
CA VAL A 306 29.10 9.98 -31.37
C VAL A 306 29.42 11.47 -31.39
N LEU A 307 28.68 12.32 -30.70
CA LEU A 307 28.95 13.77 -30.62
C LEU A 307 30.14 14.11 -29.71
N HIS A 308 30.48 13.25 -28.73
CA HIS A 308 31.66 13.43 -27.88
C HIS A 308 32.99 12.98 -28.52
N PHE A 309 32.94 12.27 -29.63
CA PHE A 309 34.16 11.86 -30.37
C PHE A 309 34.61 12.83 -31.44
N ASN A 310 33.88 13.94 -31.65
CA ASN A 310 34.16 14.95 -32.68
C ASN A 310 34.40 16.35 -32.09
N MET A 311 34.90 16.45 -30.85
CA MET A 311 35.43 17.71 -30.28
C MET A 311 36.86 17.51 -29.80
#